data_7b11e4d84123883bccf96b5dd9f90b6e
#
_entry.id   7b11e4d84123883bccf96b5dd9f90b6e
#
_cell.length_a   1.000
_cell.length_b   1.000
_cell.length_c   1.000
_cell.angle_alpha   90.00
_cell.angle_beta   90.00
_cell.angle_gamma   90.00
#
_symmetry.space_group_name_H-M   'P 1'
#
loop_
_entity.id
_entity.type
_entity.pdbx_description
1 polymer ?
#
loop_
_entity_poly.entity_id
_entity_poly.type
_entity_poly.pdbx_seq_one_letter_code
_entity_poly.pdbx_strand_id
1 'polypeptide(L)'
;TPLYSSAASDVYKRQVYDPTQKQKSQAKTARIPIKIIPAERLKKPEWIRVKAAQPGSRFYDIKRILREHNLHTVCEEASCPNIGECFGKGTATFMIMGDKCTRRCPFCDVGHGRPDPLDTNEPLNLARTIAALKLSYVVITSVDRDDLRDGGAGHFVDCITHIRELSPSTRIEVLVPDFRGRLDRALTILNAGPPDVMNHNLETVPRLYKQALSLIHISEPTRPERI
;
A
#
# COMPACT_ATOMS: atom_id res chain seq x y z
N THR A 1 -27.24 3.70 -40.81
CA THR A 1 -26.99 4.51 -39.61
C THR A 1 -27.11 3.61 -38.40
N PRO A 2 -26.06 3.30 -37.66
CA PRO A 2 -26.18 2.50 -36.44
C PRO A 2 -26.66 3.43 -35.30
N LEU A 3 -27.81 3.12 -34.75
CA LEU A 3 -28.33 3.68 -33.53
C LEU A 3 -27.49 3.18 -32.36
N TYR A 4 -26.46 3.92 -31.99
CA TYR A 4 -25.82 3.73 -30.69
C TYR A 4 -26.77 4.21 -29.60
N SER A 5 -27.28 3.27 -28.83
CA SER A 5 -28.16 3.52 -27.71
C SER A 5 -27.52 4.44 -26.69
N SER A 6 -28.11 5.61 -26.46
CA SER A 6 -27.73 6.59 -25.45
C SER A 6 -27.83 6.06 -24.00
N ALA A 7 -28.38 4.86 -23.81
CA ALA A 7 -28.55 4.24 -22.50
C ALA A 7 -27.24 3.80 -21.85
N ALA A 8 -26.19 3.46 -22.62
CA ALA A 8 -24.91 3.04 -22.07
C ALA A 8 -24.10 4.21 -21.50
N SER A 9 -24.30 5.43 -21.98
CA SER A 9 -23.62 6.62 -21.47
C SER A 9 -24.25 7.18 -20.18
N ASP A 10 -25.51 6.88 -19.91
CA ASP A 10 -26.20 7.37 -18.72
C ASP A 10 -25.97 6.51 -17.47
N VAL A 11 -25.66 5.23 -17.62
CA VAL A 11 -25.32 4.36 -16.49
C VAL A 11 -24.00 4.79 -15.85
N TYR A 12 -23.04 5.29 -16.63
CA TYR A 12 -21.78 5.81 -16.10
C TYR A 12 -21.89 7.17 -15.41
N LYS A 13 -22.93 7.95 -15.70
CA LYS A 13 -23.12 9.30 -15.14
C LYS A 13 -23.82 9.35 -13.78
N ARG A 14 -24.41 8.23 -13.31
CA ARG A 14 -25.22 8.21 -12.10
C ARG A 14 -24.73 7.32 -10.96
N GLN A 15 -23.50 6.87 -10.97
CA GLN A 15 -22.96 6.29 -9.74
C GLN A 15 -22.71 7.41 -8.75
N VAL A 16 -23.61 7.55 -7.79
CA VAL A 16 -23.44 8.42 -6.63
C VAL A 16 -22.14 7.98 -5.95
N TYR A 17 -21.19 8.90 -5.90
CA TYR A 17 -19.91 8.63 -5.23
C TYR A 17 -20.16 8.42 -3.75
N ASP A 18 -19.94 7.21 -3.28
CA ASP A 18 -19.89 6.89 -1.86
C ASP A 18 -18.40 6.89 -1.42
N PRO A 19 -17.97 7.89 -0.63
CA PRO A 19 -16.58 7.98 -0.18
C PRO A 19 -16.21 6.88 0.81
N THR A 20 -17.19 6.15 1.36
CA THR A 20 -16.95 5.04 2.30
C THR A 20 -16.61 3.74 1.59
N GLN A 21 -17.00 3.59 0.33
CA GLN A 21 -16.71 2.41 -0.46
C GLN A 21 -15.27 2.40 -0.96
N LYS A 22 -14.63 1.24 -0.85
CA LYS A 22 -13.30 0.97 -1.39
C LYS A 22 -13.34 0.93 -2.93
N GLN A 23 -12.63 1.85 -3.58
CA GLN A 23 -12.53 1.91 -5.03
C GLN A 23 -11.22 1.28 -5.51
N LYS A 24 -11.29 0.34 -6.45
CA LYS A 24 -10.14 -0.32 -7.11
C LYS A 24 -10.22 -0.17 -8.63
N SER A 25 -9.07 -0.34 -9.31
CA SER A 25 -8.96 -0.39 -10.78
C SER A 25 -9.66 0.77 -11.49
N GLN A 26 -10.54 0.50 -12.44
CA GLN A 26 -11.22 1.52 -13.24
C GLN A 26 -12.08 2.47 -12.40
N ALA A 27 -12.74 2.00 -11.34
CA ALA A 27 -13.54 2.86 -10.46
C ALA A 27 -12.67 3.92 -9.76
N LYS A 28 -11.43 3.55 -9.40
CA LYS A 28 -10.45 4.46 -8.80
C LYS A 28 -9.96 5.51 -9.79
N THR A 29 -9.70 5.13 -11.04
CA THR A 29 -9.11 5.98 -12.06
C THR A 29 -10.14 6.76 -12.89
N ALA A 30 -11.43 6.39 -12.86
CA ALA A 30 -12.49 7.01 -13.64
C ALA A 30 -12.64 8.54 -13.46
N ARG A 31 -12.16 9.08 -12.34
CA ARG A 31 -12.18 10.52 -12.03
C ARG A 31 -10.86 11.25 -12.32
N ILE A 32 -9.84 10.51 -12.73
CA ILE A 32 -8.55 11.09 -13.09
C ILE A 32 -8.58 11.30 -14.61
N PRO A 33 -8.31 12.52 -15.12
CA PRO A 33 -8.29 12.77 -16.55
C PRO A 33 -7.03 12.16 -17.18
N ILE A 34 -6.95 10.83 -17.17
CA ILE A 34 -5.86 10.09 -17.82
C ILE A 34 -6.29 9.78 -19.24
N LYS A 35 -5.56 10.30 -20.21
CA LYS A 35 -5.72 9.89 -21.60
C LYS A 35 -5.11 8.50 -21.75
N ILE A 36 -5.96 7.48 -21.77
CA ILE A 36 -5.52 6.11 -22.08
C ILE A 36 -5.23 6.06 -23.57
N ILE A 37 -3.96 5.93 -23.92
CA ILE A 37 -3.53 5.64 -25.29
C ILE A 37 -3.47 4.11 -25.38
N PRO A 38 -4.32 3.48 -26.19
CA PRO A 38 -4.25 2.03 -26.39
C PRO A 38 -2.86 1.70 -26.97
N ALA A 39 -2.10 0.91 -26.25
CA ALA A 39 -0.85 0.35 -26.71
C ALA A 39 -1.00 -1.14 -26.91
N GLU A 40 -0.37 -1.68 -27.95
CA GLU A 40 -0.29 -3.12 -28.16
C GLU A 40 0.41 -3.76 -26.95
N ARG A 41 -0.23 -4.78 -26.35
CA ARG A 41 0.35 -5.50 -25.21
C ARG A 41 1.49 -6.37 -25.71
N LEU A 42 2.71 -5.99 -25.37
CA LEU A 42 3.87 -6.81 -25.65
C LEU A 42 3.77 -8.16 -24.95
N LYS A 43 4.17 -9.22 -25.66
CA LYS A 43 4.24 -10.57 -25.10
C LYS A 43 5.29 -10.61 -23.98
N LYS A 44 4.89 -11.05 -22.79
CA LYS A 44 5.83 -11.18 -21.67
C LYS A 44 6.91 -12.20 -22.02
N PRO A 45 8.20 -11.89 -21.75
CA PRO A 45 9.28 -12.87 -21.90
C PRO A 45 9.04 -14.12 -21.07
N GLU A 46 9.51 -15.27 -21.54
CA GLU A 46 9.28 -16.57 -20.87
C GLU A 46 9.84 -16.66 -19.47
N TRP A 47 10.93 -15.89 -19.18
CA TRP A 47 11.54 -15.85 -17.87
C TRP A 47 10.71 -15.09 -16.82
N ILE A 48 9.71 -14.29 -17.24
CA ILE A 48 8.73 -13.64 -16.34
C ILE A 48 7.59 -14.63 -16.06
N ARG A 49 7.90 -15.79 -15.52
CA ARG A 49 6.89 -16.77 -15.08
C ARG A 49 6.99 -16.94 -13.57
N VAL A 50 5.89 -16.72 -12.89
CA VAL A 50 5.77 -16.94 -11.46
C VAL A 50 5.21 -18.33 -11.21
N LYS A 51 5.80 -19.06 -10.26
CA LYS A 51 5.28 -20.35 -9.83
C LYS A 51 4.07 -20.15 -8.93
N ALA A 52 2.97 -20.81 -9.22
CA ALA A 52 1.83 -20.83 -8.32
C ALA A 52 2.20 -21.52 -6.99
N ALA A 53 1.61 -21.05 -5.90
CA ALA A 53 1.80 -21.68 -4.59
C ALA A 53 1.23 -23.11 -4.62
N GLN A 54 2.01 -24.06 -4.11
CA GLN A 54 1.55 -25.46 -4.04
C GLN A 54 0.58 -25.64 -2.86
N PRO A 55 -0.44 -26.51 -3.00
CA PRO A 55 -1.32 -26.87 -1.89
C PRO A 55 -0.54 -27.34 -0.67
N GLY A 56 -0.93 -26.91 0.53
CA GLY A 56 -0.24 -27.26 1.78
C GLY A 56 1.09 -26.54 2.03
N SER A 57 1.48 -25.60 1.18
CA SER A 57 2.68 -24.80 1.40
C SER A 57 2.46 -23.74 2.48
N ARG A 58 3.56 -23.22 3.06
CA ARG A 58 3.57 -22.11 4.02
C ARG A 58 2.75 -20.89 3.58
N PHE A 59 2.54 -20.72 2.27
CA PHE A 59 1.66 -19.69 1.72
C PHE A 59 0.23 -19.73 2.31
N TYR A 60 -0.36 -20.93 2.42
CA TYR A 60 -1.71 -21.07 2.96
C TYR A 60 -1.76 -20.84 4.47
N ASP A 61 -0.72 -21.24 5.21
CA ASP A 61 -0.60 -20.97 6.64
C ASP A 61 -0.53 -19.48 6.93
N ILE A 62 0.30 -18.74 6.18
CA ILE A 62 0.40 -17.30 6.30
C ILE A 62 -0.96 -16.64 6.01
N LYS A 63 -1.63 -17.02 4.93
CA LYS A 63 -2.96 -16.48 4.61
C LYS A 63 -3.99 -16.75 5.72
N ARG A 64 -3.99 -17.93 6.31
CA ARG A 64 -4.88 -18.26 7.42
C ARG A 64 -4.60 -17.38 8.64
N ILE A 65 -3.34 -17.25 9.03
CA ILE A 65 -2.93 -16.43 10.17
C ILE A 65 -3.28 -14.95 9.95
N LEU A 66 -3.08 -14.42 8.74
CA LEU A 66 -3.47 -13.05 8.41
C LEU A 66 -4.97 -12.80 8.61
N ARG A 67 -5.82 -13.77 8.22
CA ARG A 67 -7.28 -13.65 8.41
C ARG A 67 -7.68 -13.74 9.88
N GLU A 68 -7.06 -14.65 10.64
CA GLU A 68 -7.31 -14.82 12.07
C GLU A 68 -6.98 -13.56 12.88
N HIS A 69 -5.97 -12.79 12.45
CA HIS A 69 -5.53 -11.55 13.10
C HIS A 69 -6.05 -10.27 12.44
N ASN A 70 -6.91 -10.37 11.43
CA ASN A 70 -7.45 -9.24 10.66
C ASN A 70 -6.36 -8.31 10.11
N LEU A 71 -5.28 -8.91 9.58
CA LEU A 71 -4.16 -8.18 9.02
C LEU A 71 -4.21 -8.13 7.49
N HIS A 72 -3.70 -7.04 6.94
CA HIS A 72 -3.57 -6.80 5.51
C HIS A 72 -2.11 -6.92 5.05
N THR A 73 -1.90 -7.43 3.83
CA THR A 73 -0.58 -7.39 3.20
C THR A 73 -0.65 -6.67 1.87
N VAL A 74 0.38 -5.89 1.57
CA VAL A 74 0.55 -5.29 0.23
C VAL A 74 0.55 -6.37 -0.84
N CYS A 75 1.10 -7.53 -0.54
CA CYS A 75 1.16 -8.66 -1.47
C CYS A 75 -0.22 -9.11 -1.96
N GLU A 76 -1.24 -9.03 -1.09
CA GLU A 76 -2.62 -9.35 -1.46
C GLU A 76 -3.35 -8.14 -2.05
N GLU A 77 -3.22 -6.96 -1.43
CA GLU A 77 -3.95 -5.76 -1.85
C GLU A 77 -3.47 -5.21 -3.20
N ALA A 78 -2.17 -5.29 -3.47
CA ALA A 78 -1.58 -4.89 -4.75
C ALA A 78 -1.52 -6.01 -5.78
N SER A 79 -2.20 -7.14 -5.54
CA SER A 79 -2.26 -8.29 -6.47
C SER A 79 -0.87 -8.74 -6.94
N CYS A 80 0.09 -8.81 -6.01
CA CYS A 80 1.50 -9.09 -6.31
C CYS A 80 1.67 -10.48 -6.95
N PRO A 81 2.26 -10.59 -8.14
CA PRO A 81 2.44 -11.87 -8.80
C PRO A 81 3.41 -12.81 -8.06
N ASN A 82 4.30 -12.29 -7.23
CA ASN A 82 5.33 -13.06 -6.51
C ASN A 82 4.87 -13.57 -5.14
N ILE A 83 3.62 -13.33 -4.76
CA ILE A 83 3.08 -13.65 -3.43
C ILE A 83 3.31 -15.12 -3.04
N GLY A 84 3.13 -16.05 -3.99
CA GLY A 84 3.33 -17.48 -3.74
C GLY A 84 4.75 -17.83 -3.35
N GLU A 85 5.74 -17.21 -3.99
CA GLU A 85 7.15 -17.42 -3.68
C GLU A 85 7.56 -16.75 -2.36
N CYS A 86 7.17 -15.49 -2.16
CA CYS A 86 7.51 -14.73 -0.96
C CYS A 86 6.93 -15.40 0.30
N PHE A 87 5.65 -15.72 0.30
CA PHE A 87 5.00 -16.40 1.41
C PHE A 87 5.57 -17.81 1.63
N GLY A 88 5.90 -18.51 0.54
CA GLY A 88 6.58 -19.81 0.62
C GLY A 88 7.94 -19.72 1.33
N LYS A 89 8.70 -18.66 1.13
CA LYS A 89 9.97 -18.37 1.80
C LYS A 89 9.81 -17.77 3.21
N GLY A 90 8.59 -17.50 3.65
CA GLY A 90 8.31 -16.88 4.95
C GLY A 90 8.64 -15.38 5.01
N THR A 91 8.61 -14.70 3.87
CA THR A 91 8.76 -13.25 3.77
C THR A 91 7.40 -12.64 3.47
N ALA A 92 7.01 -11.61 4.21
CA ALA A 92 5.78 -10.88 3.97
C ALA A 92 6.00 -9.37 4.13
N THR A 93 5.28 -8.59 3.35
CA THR A 93 5.18 -7.15 3.51
C THR A 93 3.81 -6.81 4.06
N PHE A 94 3.76 -6.38 5.29
CA PHE A 94 2.52 -6.01 5.96
C PHE A 94 2.13 -4.59 5.59
N MET A 95 0.83 -4.39 5.43
CA MET A 95 0.23 -3.08 5.21
C MET A 95 -0.58 -2.70 6.43
N ILE A 96 -0.20 -1.64 7.09
CA ILE A 96 -0.85 -1.11 8.29
C ILE A 96 -1.79 0.05 7.98
N MET A 97 -2.61 0.42 8.97
CA MET A 97 -3.60 1.49 8.91
C MET A 97 -4.76 1.21 7.95
N GLY A 98 -5.04 -0.07 7.72
CA GLY A 98 -6.15 -0.54 6.90
C GLY A 98 -5.80 -0.70 5.42
N ASP A 99 -6.84 -0.79 4.59
CA ASP A 99 -6.77 -1.15 3.18
C ASP A 99 -7.35 -0.09 2.23
N LYS A 100 -7.70 1.10 2.78
CA LYS A 100 -8.23 2.25 2.04
C LYS A 100 -7.26 3.41 2.10
N CYS A 101 -6.71 3.78 0.95
CA CYS A 101 -5.77 4.89 0.82
C CYS A 101 -6.52 6.20 0.59
N THR A 102 -6.06 7.31 1.17
CA THR A 102 -6.60 8.65 0.90
C THR A 102 -6.27 9.13 -0.52
N ARG A 103 -5.33 8.48 -1.21
CA ARG A 103 -4.80 8.88 -2.51
C ARG A 103 -5.21 7.93 -3.64
N ARG A 104 -5.16 8.42 -4.89
CA ARG A 104 -5.65 7.73 -6.10
C ARG A 104 -4.56 7.53 -7.14
N CYS A 105 -3.35 7.20 -6.75
CA CYS A 105 -2.27 7.00 -7.69
C CYS A 105 -2.66 5.97 -8.77
N PRO A 106 -2.62 6.32 -10.06
CA PRO A 106 -3.20 5.49 -11.12
C PRO A 106 -2.44 4.18 -11.35
N PHE A 107 -1.16 4.13 -11.01
CA PHE A 107 -0.32 2.94 -11.13
C PHE A 107 -0.47 1.98 -9.93
N CYS A 108 -1.04 2.43 -8.80
CA CYS A 108 -1.18 1.65 -7.58
C CYS A 108 -2.50 0.89 -7.57
N ASP A 109 -2.50 -0.40 -7.24
CA ASP A 109 -3.71 -1.23 -7.18
C ASP A 109 -4.38 -1.22 -5.80
N VAL A 110 -3.78 -0.59 -4.79
CA VAL A 110 -4.39 -0.41 -3.47
C VAL A 110 -5.66 0.45 -3.58
N GLY A 111 -6.71 0.03 -2.89
CA GLY A 111 -8.02 0.68 -2.96
C GLY A 111 -8.00 2.11 -2.43
N HIS A 112 -8.78 2.99 -3.06
CA HIS A 112 -9.02 4.35 -2.60
C HIS A 112 -10.36 4.44 -1.88
N GLY A 113 -10.42 5.28 -0.85
CA GLY A 113 -11.64 5.58 -0.11
C GLY A 113 -11.37 6.43 1.12
N ARG A 114 -12.41 6.66 1.91
CA ARG A 114 -12.25 7.23 3.24
C ARG A 114 -11.72 6.12 4.16
N PRO A 115 -10.52 6.27 4.75
CA PRO A 115 -10.00 5.27 5.67
C PRO A 115 -10.90 5.13 6.90
N ASP A 116 -10.92 3.91 7.44
CA ASP A 116 -11.54 3.66 8.73
C ASP A 116 -10.68 4.25 9.87
N PRO A 117 -11.22 4.44 11.07
CA PRO A 117 -10.41 4.79 12.24
C PRO A 117 -9.25 3.80 12.43
N LEU A 118 -8.15 4.26 13.01
CA LEU A 118 -7.03 3.38 13.33
C LEU A 118 -7.48 2.29 14.32
N ASP A 119 -7.13 1.05 14.02
CA ASP A 119 -7.28 -0.05 14.97
C ASP A 119 -6.13 0.02 15.97
N THR A 120 -6.45 0.34 17.22
CA THR A 120 -5.47 0.41 18.31
C THR A 120 -4.83 -0.94 18.65
N ASN A 121 -5.44 -2.05 18.23
CA ASN A 121 -4.91 -3.40 18.44
C ASN A 121 -4.02 -3.87 17.27
N GLU A 122 -4.03 -3.18 16.12
CA GLU A 122 -3.24 -3.57 14.94
C GLU A 122 -1.75 -3.72 15.26
N PRO A 123 -1.06 -2.81 16.01
CA PRO A 123 0.34 -2.96 16.35
C PRO A 123 0.64 -4.26 17.11
N LEU A 124 -0.16 -4.58 18.12
CA LEU A 124 0.01 -5.80 18.91
C LEU A 124 -0.30 -7.07 18.09
N ASN A 125 -1.36 -7.04 17.28
CA ASN A 125 -1.74 -8.17 16.42
C ASN A 125 -0.66 -8.43 15.35
N LEU A 126 -0.10 -7.38 14.77
CA LEU A 126 1.04 -7.46 13.84
C LEU A 126 2.24 -8.12 14.52
N ALA A 127 2.64 -7.64 15.69
CA ALA A 127 3.78 -8.18 16.43
C ALA A 127 3.60 -9.65 16.81
N ARG A 128 2.40 -10.04 17.27
CA ARG A 128 2.06 -11.44 17.56
C ARG A 128 2.16 -12.32 16.31
N THR A 129 1.69 -11.82 15.18
CA THR A 129 1.75 -12.55 13.90
C THR A 129 3.19 -12.75 13.44
N ILE A 130 4.03 -11.71 13.51
CA ILE A 130 5.45 -11.78 13.17
C ILE A 130 6.16 -12.80 14.06
N ALA A 131 5.88 -12.81 15.38
CA ALA A 131 6.43 -13.76 16.33
C ALA A 131 5.96 -15.21 16.02
N ALA A 132 4.67 -15.41 15.78
CA ALA A 132 4.10 -16.71 15.42
C ALA A 132 4.69 -17.27 14.11
N LEU A 133 4.94 -16.40 13.14
CA LEU A 133 5.57 -16.76 11.87
C LEU A 133 7.09 -16.90 11.97
N LYS A 134 7.71 -16.53 13.10
CA LYS A 134 9.17 -16.57 13.33
C LYS A 134 9.94 -15.90 12.17
N LEU A 135 9.52 -14.69 11.81
CA LEU A 135 10.17 -13.94 10.73
C LEU A 135 11.49 -13.35 11.25
N SER A 136 12.55 -13.52 10.48
CA SER A 136 13.84 -12.84 10.76
C SER A 136 13.91 -11.45 10.17
N TYR A 137 13.05 -11.16 9.20
CA TYR A 137 12.97 -9.89 8.49
C TYR A 137 11.52 -9.58 8.12
N VAL A 138 11.08 -8.36 8.38
CA VAL A 138 9.74 -7.89 8.04
C VAL A 138 9.80 -6.53 7.38
N VAL A 139 8.99 -6.34 6.36
CA VAL A 139 8.73 -5.03 5.76
C VAL A 139 7.35 -4.56 6.19
N ILE A 140 7.27 -3.35 6.69
CA ILE A 140 6.01 -2.70 7.09
C ILE A 140 5.81 -1.48 6.22
N THR A 141 4.69 -1.41 5.55
CA THR A 141 4.28 -0.24 4.79
C THR A 141 2.86 0.15 5.17
N SER A 142 2.35 1.22 4.61
CA SER A 142 1.00 1.68 4.91
C SER A 142 0.27 2.18 3.68
N VAL A 143 -1.04 2.32 3.80
CA VAL A 143 -1.80 3.25 2.97
C VAL A 143 -1.44 4.69 3.34
N ASP A 144 -1.61 5.64 2.42
CA ASP A 144 -1.51 7.06 2.78
C ASP A 144 -2.67 7.46 3.68
N ARG A 145 -2.33 8.13 4.78
CA ARG A 145 -3.26 8.62 5.80
C ARG A 145 -3.15 10.13 5.92
N ASP A 146 -3.45 10.83 4.81
CA ASP A 146 -3.47 12.30 4.80
C ASP A 146 -4.51 12.92 5.74
N ASP A 147 -5.43 12.11 6.24
CA ASP A 147 -6.43 12.44 7.26
C ASP A 147 -5.83 12.57 8.67
N LEU A 148 -4.69 11.93 8.93
CA LEU A 148 -4.01 11.98 10.23
C LEU A 148 -3.05 13.17 10.32
N ARG A 149 -2.94 13.76 11.52
CA ARG A 149 -2.10 14.95 11.77
C ARG A 149 -0.60 14.70 11.60
N ASP A 150 -0.16 13.48 11.78
CA ASP A 150 1.23 13.01 11.67
C ASP A 150 1.46 12.12 10.43
N GLY A 151 0.43 11.96 9.59
CA GLY A 151 0.48 11.07 8.44
C GLY A 151 0.61 9.58 8.79
N GLY A 152 0.38 9.22 10.07
CA GLY A 152 0.47 7.86 10.57
C GLY A 152 1.83 7.48 11.16
N ALA A 153 2.75 8.44 11.33
CA ALA A 153 4.09 8.16 11.87
C ALA A 153 4.04 7.53 13.27
N GLY A 154 3.13 7.98 14.14
CA GLY A 154 2.93 7.39 15.47
C GLY A 154 2.56 5.93 15.41
N HIS A 155 1.67 5.56 14.50
CA HIS A 155 1.25 4.17 14.35
C HIS A 155 2.38 3.24 13.85
N PHE A 156 3.28 3.75 13.01
CA PHE A 156 4.51 3.04 12.65
C PHE A 156 5.39 2.76 13.88
N VAL A 157 5.58 3.76 14.75
CA VAL A 157 6.38 3.62 15.97
C VAL A 157 5.73 2.61 16.93
N ASP A 158 4.42 2.64 17.09
CA ASP A 158 3.69 1.66 17.90
C ASP A 158 3.89 0.24 17.37
N CYS A 159 3.82 0.04 16.07
CA CYS A 159 4.11 -1.25 15.43
C CYS A 159 5.56 -1.71 15.69
N ILE A 160 6.54 -0.83 15.48
CA ILE A 160 7.97 -1.13 15.70
C ILE A 160 8.19 -1.53 17.17
N THR A 161 7.62 -0.78 18.11
CA THR A 161 7.77 -1.02 19.55
C THR A 161 7.24 -2.41 19.93
N HIS A 162 6.02 -2.74 19.55
CA HIS A 162 5.45 -4.06 19.87
C HIS A 162 6.21 -5.22 19.19
N ILE A 163 6.73 -5.01 17.98
CA ILE A 163 7.57 -6.04 17.32
C ILE A 163 8.88 -6.22 18.08
N ARG A 164 9.53 -5.15 18.51
CA ARG A 164 10.76 -5.22 19.33
C ARG A 164 10.54 -5.98 20.64
N GLU A 165 9.37 -5.79 21.28
CA GLU A 165 9.01 -6.48 22.51
C GLU A 165 8.80 -7.99 22.30
N LEU A 166 8.06 -8.40 21.26
CA LEU A 166 7.69 -9.79 21.03
C LEU A 166 8.66 -10.58 20.15
N SER A 167 9.46 -9.90 19.35
CA SER A 167 10.41 -10.50 18.40
C SER A 167 11.67 -9.64 18.28
N PRO A 168 12.49 -9.53 19.33
CA PRO A 168 13.63 -8.61 19.37
C PRO A 168 14.73 -8.90 18.34
N SER A 169 14.77 -10.12 17.80
CA SER A 169 15.72 -10.53 16.75
C SER A 169 15.24 -10.24 15.33
N THR A 170 13.97 -9.86 15.17
CA THR A 170 13.41 -9.54 13.84
C THR A 170 13.93 -8.20 13.37
N ARG A 171 14.52 -8.18 12.17
CA ARG A 171 14.94 -6.93 11.52
C ARG A 171 13.72 -6.26 10.88
N ILE A 172 13.55 -4.98 11.16
CA ILE A 172 12.36 -4.21 10.76
C ILE A 172 12.76 -3.19 9.70
N GLU A 173 12.18 -3.33 8.51
CA GLU A 173 12.20 -2.31 7.46
C GLU A 173 10.86 -1.63 7.40
N VAL A 174 10.85 -0.30 7.26
CA VAL A 174 9.63 0.45 6.97
C VAL A 174 9.71 1.10 5.60
N LEU A 175 8.63 1.01 4.83
CA LEU A 175 8.44 1.76 3.61
C LEU A 175 7.38 2.83 3.89
N VAL A 176 7.86 4.06 4.08
CA VAL A 176 7.01 5.17 4.53
C VAL A 176 6.48 6.02 3.38
N PRO A 177 5.29 6.66 3.54
CA PRO A 177 4.78 7.64 2.60
C PRO A 177 5.59 8.95 2.66
N ASP A 178 5.27 9.91 1.79
CA ASP A 178 5.89 11.24 1.77
C ASP A 178 5.39 12.19 2.88
N PHE A 179 4.44 11.72 3.70
CA PHE A 179 3.79 12.46 4.79
C PHE A 179 3.18 13.82 4.40
N ARG A 180 3.13 14.16 3.13
CA ARG A 180 2.45 15.33 2.56
C ARG A 180 2.65 16.63 3.36
N GLY A 181 3.88 17.15 3.35
CA GLY A 181 4.24 18.40 4.03
C GLY A 181 4.35 18.32 5.55
N ARG A 182 4.34 17.11 6.14
CA ARG A 182 4.52 16.86 7.58
C ARG A 182 5.79 16.06 7.86
N LEU A 183 6.74 16.08 6.93
CA LEU A 183 7.94 15.24 6.97
C LEU A 183 8.72 15.44 8.26
N ASP A 184 9.01 16.69 8.67
CA ASP A 184 9.79 17.00 9.88
C ASP A 184 9.12 16.43 11.14
N ARG A 185 7.80 16.59 11.24
CA ARG A 185 7.02 16.02 12.34
C ARG A 185 7.06 14.50 12.34
N ALA A 186 6.87 13.89 11.19
CA ALA A 186 6.89 12.44 11.05
C ALA A 186 8.27 11.86 11.37
N LEU A 187 9.36 12.49 10.90
CA LEU A 187 10.73 12.08 11.22
C LEU A 187 11.05 12.23 12.71
N THR A 188 10.57 13.31 13.35
CA THR A 188 10.74 13.48 14.80
C THR A 188 10.09 12.32 15.57
N ILE A 189 8.90 11.90 15.16
CA ILE A 189 8.18 10.77 15.78
C ILE A 189 8.93 9.46 15.51
N LEU A 190 9.28 9.19 14.26
CA LEU A 190 9.98 7.94 13.86
C LEU A 190 11.36 7.81 14.54
N ASN A 191 12.06 8.91 14.80
CA ASN A 191 13.32 8.91 15.52
C ASN A 191 13.19 8.48 16.99
N ALA A 192 12.00 8.56 17.58
CA ALA A 192 11.74 8.06 18.94
C ALA A 192 11.67 6.52 18.99
N GLY A 193 11.33 5.86 17.88
CA GLY A 193 11.32 4.40 17.75
C GLY A 193 11.81 3.99 16.36
N PRO A 194 13.12 4.09 16.07
CA PRO A 194 13.61 3.93 14.71
C PRO A 194 13.55 2.48 14.22
N PRO A 195 13.23 2.26 12.93
CA PRO A 195 13.38 0.97 12.28
C PRO A 195 14.88 0.65 12.05
N ASP A 196 15.18 -0.60 11.65
CA ASP A 196 16.53 -0.95 11.22
C ASP A 196 16.86 -0.46 9.80
N VAL A 197 15.82 -0.35 8.98
CA VAL A 197 15.90 0.17 7.61
C VAL A 197 14.70 1.07 7.35
N MET A 198 14.97 2.29 6.88
CA MET A 198 13.95 3.21 6.42
C MET A 198 14.02 3.35 4.90
N ASN A 199 12.90 3.12 4.24
CA ASN A 199 12.77 3.16 2.79
C ASN A 199 11.64 4.10 2.35
N HIS A 200 11.79 4.68 1.18
CA HIS A 200 10.80 5.54 0.56
C HIS A 200 10.85 5.41 -0.98
N ASN A 201 9.70 5.40 -1.61
CA ASN A 201 9.60 5.28 -3.06
C ASN A 201 9.80 6.63 -3.75
N LEU A 202 10.62 6.64 -4.79
CA LEU A 202 10.73 7.75 -5.74
C LEU A 202 9.88 7.54 -6.99
N GLU A 203 8.81 6.89 -6.92
CA GLU A 203 7.80 6.46 -7.91
C GLU A 203 8.14 6.74 -9.39
N THR A 204 8.59 7.97 -9.74
CA THR A 204 8.93 8.37 -11.10
C THR A 204 9.89 9.57 -11.12
N VAL A 205 10.24 10.05 -12.33
CA VAL A 205 11.05 11.27 -12.49
C VAL A 205 10.21 12.54 -12.30
N PRO A 206 10.79 13.66 -11.82
CA PRO A 206 10.04 14.86 -11.43
C PRO A 206 9.05 15.38 -12.48
N ARG A 207 9.40 15.35 -13.77
CA ARG A 207 8.52 15.81 -14.86
C ARG A 207 7.23 15.02 -15.03
N LEU A 208 7.18 13.79 -14.51
CA LEU A 208 6.04 12.89 -14.61
C LEU A 208 5.18 12.84 -13.33
N TYR A 209 5.61 13.48 -12.24
CA TYR A 209 4.86 13.45 -10.97
C TYR A 209 3.40 13.86 -11.13
N LYS A 210 3.14 14.95 -11.87
CA LYS A 210 1.77 15.43 -12.10
C LYS A 210 0.88 14.47 -12.90
N GLN A 211 1.49 13.55 -13.66
CA GLN A 211 0.78 12.57 -14.48
C GLN A 211 0.63 11.23 -13.79
N ALA A 212 1.67 10.79 -13.08
CA ALA A 212 1.76 9.47 -12.47
C ALA A 212 1.23 9.43 -11.04
N LEU A 213 1.34 10.52 -10.29
CA LEU A 213 0.87 10.60 -8.92
C LEU A 213 -0.50 11.30 -8.86
N SER A 214 -1.27 11.00 -7.84
CA SER A 214 -2.53 11.68 -7.60
C SER A 214 -2.30 13.20 -7.51
N LEU A 215 -3.25 14.01 -8.03
CA LEU A 215 -3.19 15.47 -7.95
C LEU A 215 -2.98 16.03 -6.53
N ILE A 216 -3.21 15.21 -5.53
CA ILE A 216 -2.96 15.54 -4.11
C ILE A 216 -1.45 15.53 -3.78
N HIS A 217 -0.62 14.87 -4.57
CA HIS A 217 0.84 14.84 -4.46
C HIS A 217 1.56 16.07 -5.04
N ILE A 218 0.85 17.10 -5.44
CA ILE A 218 1.48 18.34 -5.93
C ILE A 218 2.11 19.15 -4.80
N SER A 219 2.17 18.64 -3.60
CA SER A 219 3.02 19.19 -2.56
C SER A 219 4.43 18.66 -2.76
N GLU A 220 5.17 19.39 -3.55
CA GLU A 220 6.62 19.40 -3.71
C GLU A 220 7.36 18.05 -3.60
N PRO A 221 7.90 17.54 -4.73
CA PRO A 221 9.14 16.81 -4.62
C PRO A 221 10.10 17.74 -3.89
N THR A 222 10.72 17.27 -2.86
CA THR A 222 11.79 17.93 -2.14
C THR A 222 12.52 18.89 -3.05
N ARG A 223 12.31 20.18 -2.85
CA ARG A 223 13.14 21.20 -3.44
C ARG A 223 14.57 20.84 -3.05
N PRO A 224 15.49 20.60 -3.98
CA PRO A 224 16.88 20.52 -3.60
C PRO A 224 17.18 21.82 -2.89
N GLU A 225 17.48 21.79 -1.60
CA GLU A 225 18.04 22.93 -0.94
C GLU A 225 19.27 23.30 -1.73
N ARG A 226 19.32 24.52 -2.21
CA ARG A 226 20.52 25.06 -2.86
C ARG A 226 21.61 25.03 -1.80
N ILE A 227 22.59 24.15 -2.05
CA ILE A 227 23.90 24.22 -1.41
C ILE A 227 24.56 25.55 -1.83
#